data_8d16f851a0626f064c98c7888afbc93e
#
_entry.id   8d16f851a0626f064c98c7888afbc93e
#
_cell.length_a   1.000
_cell.length_b   1.000
_cell.length_c   1.000
_cell.angle_alpha   90.00
_cell.angle_beta   90.00
_cell.angle_gamma   90.00
#
_symmetry.space_group_name_H-M   'P 1'
#
loop_
_entity.id
_entity.type
_entity.pdbx_description
1 polymer ?
#
loop_
_entity_poly.entity_id
_entity_poly.type
_entity_poly.pdbx_seq_one_letter_code
_entity_poly.pdbx_strand_id
1 'polypeptide(L)'
;MRLTAEQQDAVEFTENLVITACPGSGKTTILTHKISQMLTDCRAHQGVVALSYTNKSSDELKARCINLSKDIKASFFGTTDKFLLSEIVMPFIKHIWDCPSTGAEVIKASNLDAEGREILTPYYIPDNLPENKTAHGMSVLERLYERGVIILEMVPLMALYIMSESLACQRYLKVRYKGIFVDEYQDTGFFAHQIFRLLAGLNIKLTVVGDVDQSIYLYAHRSADSLKDFIRHPDFTHKQITLNHRCHPSIINYANRLKNPECMLLDSDSLVVYHKSVTGDQANIAAWIDAQVAGLKKHFSIKNNKDIAILVRSNLCAELVADNLRTASRTYLDDKLSKAGDKVSGLVKALLHYRYNKKTTAQLVLDDYLSAVAKRSDVVLARKLIRQVRVTSDANLPEAIRLAVFSCTGCELSETHITGINDALTVPRVKNNYLHVRDDEVQIMTLHKSKGLEFDVVIHLDLYDWVLPAREYVKGSYDVIFQNEQQCLNLHYVGVTRARKGVILMHSTKRYNAKRELKTGNPSQFLTRPGLKGLFKEL
;
A
#
# COMPACT_ATOMS: atom_id res chain seq x y z
N MET A 1 -4.99 21.35 14.75
CA MET A 1 -3.53 21.21 14.90
C MET A 1 -2.92 22.37 14.14
N ARG A 2 -1.99 23.13 14.71
CA ARG A 2 -1.30 24.19 13.97
C ARG A 2 -0.22 23.55 13.10
N LEU A 3 -0.11 23.99 11.85
CA LEU A 3 0.96 23.57 10.95
C LEU A 3 2.32 24.12 11.45
N THR A 4 3.39 23.36 11.24
CA THR A 4 4.76 23.89 11.45
C THR A 4 5.11 24.88 10.34
N ALA A 5 6.19 25.64 10.51
CA ALA A 5 6.64 26.58 9.48
C ALA A 5 6.94 25.88 8.14
N GLU A 6 7.62 24.72 8.17
CA GLU A 6 7.89 23.90 6.97
C GLU A 6 6.58 23.42 6.30
N GLN A 7 5.59 22.97 7.10
CA GLN A 7 4.31 22.53 6.59
C GLN A 7 3.51 23.69 6.00
N GLN A 8 3.49 24.85 6.67
CA GLN A 8 2.80 26.04 6.21
C GLN A 8 3.38 26.55 4.88
N ASP A 9 4.70 26.65 4.78
CA ASP A 9 5.41 27.02 3.56
C ASP A 9 5.10 26.05 2.39
N ALA A 10 4.99 24.74 2.67
CA ALA A 10 4.59 23.75 1.66
C ALA A 10 3.12 23.90 1.25
N VAL A 11 2.20 24.23 2.17
CA VAL A 11 0.78 24.45 1.88
C VAL A 11 0.56 25.69 1.04
N GLU A 12 1.24 26.79 1.34
CA GLU A 12 1.08 28.08 0.66
C GLU A 12 1.69 28.13 -0.74
N PHE A 13 2.62 27.22 -1.04
CA PHE A 13 3.27 27.18 -2.35
C PHE A 13 2.29 26.73 -3.46
N THR A 14 2.18 27.46 -4.56
CA THR A 14 1.12 27.31 -5.58
C THR A 14 1.55 26.58 -6.86
N GLU A 15 2.87 26.49 -7.12
CA GLU A 15 3.40 25.88 -8.33
C GLU A 15 3.63 24.35 -8.16
N ASN A 16 4.25 23.71 -9.15
CA ASN A 16 4.60 22.30 -9.07
C ASN A 16 5.55 22.03 -7.91
N LEU A 17 5.21 21.05 -7.08
CA LEU A 17 5.87 20.85 -5.80
C LEU A 17 6.23 19.39 -5.54
N VAL A 18 7.46 19.16 -5.14
CA VAL A 18 7.91 17.88 -4.57
C VAL A 18 8.13 18.04 -3.07
N ILE A 19 7.49 17.22 -2.28
CA ILE A 19 7.69 17.22 -0.83
C ILE A 19 8.34 15.90 -0.43
N THR A 20 9.57 15.97 0.08
CA THR A 20 10.15 14.82 0.80
C THR A 20 9.88 14.96 2.28
N ALA A 21 9.35 13.92 2.88
CA ALA A 21 8.85 14.03 4.24
C ALA A 21 9.04 12.72 5.00
N CYS A 22 9.69 12.78 6.16
CA CYS A 22 9.94 11.62 7.00
C CYS A 22 8.63 10.97 7.53
N PRO A 23 8.68 9.75 8.07
CA PRO A 23 7.53 9.13 8.74
C PRO A 23 6.97 10.04 9.83
N GLY A 24 5.64 10.16 9.93
CA GLY A 24 5.02 10.95 10.99
C GLY A 24 5.16 12.46 10.86
N SER A 25 5.65 12.99 9.74
CA SER A 25 5.80 14.44 9.50
C SER A 25 4.52 15.16 9.07
N GLY A 26 3.40 14.45 9.01
CA GLY A 26 2.11 15.05 8.64
C GLY A 26 1.88 15.20 7.14
N LYS A 27 2.48 14.34 6.28
CA LYS A 27 2.26 14.30 4.82
C LYS A 27 0.81 14.47 4.42
N THR A 28 -0.07 13.63 4.94
CA THR A 28 -1.50 13.65 4.66
C THR A 28 -2.17 14.95 5.11
N THR A 29 -1.70 15.56 6.21
CA THR A 29 -2.20 16.86 6.69
C THR A 29 -1.87 17.96 5.70
N ILE A 30 -0.62 18.02 5.21
CA ILE A 30 -0.20 19.00 4.19
C ILE A 30 -1.08 18.85 2.93
N LEU A 31 -1.23 17.61 2.42
CA LEU A 31 -2.08 17.35 1.26
C LEU A 31 -3.52 17.80 1.49
N THR A 32 -4.10 17.47 2.66
CA THR A 32 -5.47 17.89 2.99
C THR A 32 -5.64 19.40 2.93
N HIS A 33 -4.72 20.17 3.52
CA HIS A 33 -4.79 21.64 3.51
C HIS A 33 -4.59 22.22 2.10
N LYS A 34 -3.60 21.72 1.33
CA LYS A 34 -3.39 22.16 -0.06
C LYS A 34 -4.58 21.88 -0.95
N ILE A 35 -5.15 20.66 -0.87
CA ILE A 35 -6.36 20.28 -1.60
C ILE A 35 -7.51 21.21 -1.23
N SER A 36 -7.75 21.42 0.07
CA SER A 36 -8.83 22.29 0.55
C SER A 36 -8.68 23.72 0.07
N GLN A 37 -7.48 24.25 0.03
CA GLN A 37 -7.20 25.58 -0.50
C GLN A 37 -7.49 25.65 -2.00
N MET A 38 -7.01 24.68 -2.80
CA MET A 38 -7.25 24.66 -4.24
C MET A 38 -8.73 24.50 -4.60
N LEU A 39 -9.51 23.77 -3.79
CA LEU A 39 -10.94 23.58 -3.99
C LEU A 39 -11.75 24.89 -3.89
N THR A 40 -11.25 25.91 -3.18
CA THR A 40 -11.92 27.23 -3.11
C THR A 40 -11.96 27.93 -4.47
N ASP A 41 -10.96 27.65 -5.32
CA ASP A 41 -10.82 28.24 -6.65
C ASP A 41 -11.45 27.37 -7.76
N CYS A 42 -12.01 26.21 -7.42
CA CYS A 42 -12.64 25.31 -8.36
C CYS A 42 -14.11 25.68 -8.62
N ARG A 43 -14.49 25.70 -9.90
CA ARG A 43 -15.90 25.75 -10.31
C ARG A 43 -16.58 24.41 -10.03
N ALA A 44 -17.92 24.36 -10.10
CA ALA A 44 -18.69 23.13 -9.79
C ALA A 44 -18.28 21.90 -10.65
N HIS A 45 -17.90 22.10 -11.91
CA HIS A 45 -17.46 21.05 -12.83
C HIS A 45 -15.95 20.77 -12.75
N GLN A 46 -15.22 21.53 -11.98
CA GLN A 46 -13.79 21.37 -11.76
C GLN A 46 -13.52 20.69 -10.41
N GLY A 47 -12.33 20.14 -10.26
CA GLY A 47 -11.88 19.54 -9.02
C GLY A 47 -10.39 19.28 -9.01
N VAL A 48 -9.97 18.44 -8.11
CA VAL A 48 -8.60 17.95 -7.99
C VAL A 48 -8.56 16.43 -8.14
N VAL A 49 -7.40 15.90 -8.47
CA VAL A 49 -7.09 14.48 -8.38
C VAL A 49 -6.25 14.26 -7.13
N ALA A 50 -6.72 13.43 -6.21
CA ALA A 50 -6.00 13.08 -4.99
C ALA A 50 -5.76 11.57 -4.96
N LEU A 51 -4.50 11.17 -5.07
CA LEU A 51 -4.08 9.78 -5.23
C LEU A 51 -3.29 9.31 -4.01
N SER A 52 -3.56 8.08 -3.61
CA SER A 52 -2.79 7.38 -2.59
C SER A 52 -2.52 5.94 -3.02
N TYR A 53 -1.58 5.29 -2.34
CA TYR A 53 -1.18 3.92 -2.66
C TYR A 53 -2.27 2.88 -2.38
N THR A 54 -3.13 3.10 -1.40
CA THR A 54 -4.21 2.17 -1.01
C THR A 54 -5.57 2.87 -0.99
N ASN A 55 -6.64 2.11 -1.24
CA ASN A 55 -8.01 2.61 -1.12
C ASN A 55 -8.26 3.20 0.28
N LYS A 56 -7.82 2.50 1.33
CA LYS A 56 -7.98 2.96 2.72
C LYS A 56 -7.36 4.34 2.96
N SER A 57 -6.13 4.56 2.47
CA SER A 57 -5.45 5.87 2.62
C SER A 57 -6.15 6.96 1.81
N SER A 58 -6.65 6.61 0.61
CA SER A 58 -7.42 7.53 -0.23
C SER A 58 -8.75 7.92 0.43
N ASP A 59 -9.48 6.95 1.01
CA ASP A 59 -10.74 7.20 1.72
C ASP A 59 -10.52 8.08 2.95
N GLU A 60 -9.43 7.87 3.68
CA GLU A 60 -9.05 8.72 4.81
C GLU A 60 -8.74 10.15 4.36
N LEU A 61 -7.97 10.31 3.26
CA LEU A 61 -7.67 11.63 2.68
C LEU A 61 -8.96 12.33 2.23
N LYS A 62 -9.85 11.61 1.53
CA LYS A 62 -11.17 12.11 1.11
C LYS A 62 -11.99 12.58 2.31
N ALA A 63 -12.09 11.76 3.36
CA ALA A 63 -12.85 12.10 4.56
C ALA A 63 -12.28 13.36 5.26
N ARG A 64 -10.96 13.50 5.34
CA ARG A 64 -10.30 14.69 5.89
C ARG A 64 -10.60 15.94 5.05
N CYS A 65 -10.56 15.82 3.72
CA CYS A 65 -10.91 16.93 2.81
C CYS A 65 -12.38 17.34 2.93
N ILE A 66 -13.31 16.38 3.01
CA ILE A 66 -14.74 16.66 3.23
C ILE A 66 -14.96 17.38 4.56
N ASN A 67 -14.29 16.96 5.63
CA ASN A 67 -14.41 17.59 6.94
C ASN A 67 -13.91 19.04 6.94
N LEU A 68 -12.88 19.35 6.16
CA LEU A 68 -12.29 20.69 6.08
C LEU A 68 -13.01 21.61 5.09
N SER A 69 -13.31 21.12 3.88
CA SER A 69 -13.84 21.92 2.76
C SER A 69 -15.36 21.80 2.58
N LYS A 70 -16.01 20.81 3.21
CA LYS A 70 -17.44 20.44 3.09
C LYS A 70 -17.86 20.04 1.67
N ASP A 71 -17.31 20.66 0.62
CA ASP A 71 -17.58 20.37 -0.79
C ASP A 71 -16.28 20.06 -1.53
N ILE A 72 -16.18 18.85 -2.08
CA ILE A 72 -15.01 18.37 -2.84
C ILE A 72 -15.16 18.56 -4.36
N LYS A 73 -16.23 19.24 -4.81
CA LYS A 73 -16.49 19.52 -6.22
C LYS A 73 -16.46 18.24 -7.10
N ALA A 74 -16.02 18.36 -8.36
CA ALA A 74 -15.88 17.23 -9.29
C ALA A 74 -14.52 16.51 -9.13
N SER A 75 -14.00 16.42 -7.91
CA SER A 75 -12.70 15.83 -7.61
C SER A 75 -12.71 14.30 -7.67
N PHE A 76 -11.56 13.75 -8.03
CA PHE A 76 -11.30 12.33 -7.97
C PHE A 76 -10.43 11.98 -6.74
N PHE A 77 -10.84 10.98 -5.96
CA PHE A 77 -10.06 10.40 -4.87
C PHE A 77 -9.94 8.88 -5.10
N GLY A 78 -8.75 8.34 -5.13
CA GLY A 78 -8.54 6.92 -5.40
C GLY A 78 -7.07 6.51 -5.43
N THR A 79 -6.82 5.32 -5.97
CA THR A 79 -5.47 4.87 -6.31
C THR A 79 -5.09 5.35 -7.70
N THR A 80 -3.78 5.35 -8.01
CA THR A 80 -3.27 5.69 -9.34
C THR A 80 -3.90 4.81 -10.41
N ASP A 81 -3.92 3.48 -10.22
CA ASP A 81 -4.49 2.56 -11.22
C ASP A 81 -5.99 2.83 -11.45
N LYS A 82 -6.75 3.12 -10.38
CA LYS A 82 -8.17 3.48 -10.49
C LYS A 82 -8.37 4.77 -11.28
N PHE A 83 -7.55 5.80 -11.04
CA PHE A 83 -7.57 7.05 -11.79
C PHE A 83 -7.28 6.84 -13.28
N LEU A 84 -6.18 6.16 -13.58
CA LEU A 84 -5.79 5.88 -14.97
C LEU A 84 -6.86 5.08 -15.72
N LEU A 85 -7.43 4.08 -15.04
CA LEU A 85 -8.49 3.26 -15.64
C LEU A 85 -9.77 4.05 -15.87
N SER A 86 -10.30 4.76 -14.84
CA SER A 86 -11.63 5.39 -14.90
C SER A 86 -11.66 6.74 -15.62
N GLU A 87 -10.57 7.51 -15.58
CA GLU A 87 -10.54 8.86 -16.14
C GLU A 87 -9.81 8.95 -17.50
N ILE A 88 -9.01 7.94 -17.84
CA ILE A 88 -8.22 7.92 -19.07
C ILE A 88 -8.60 6.73 -19.95
N VAL A 89 -8.36 5.49 -19.49
CA VAL A 89 -8.49 4.30 -20.35
C VAL A 89 -9.95 4.10 -20.75
N MET A 90 -10.85 3.89 -19.79
CA MET A 90 -12.25 3.55 -20.09
C MET A 90 -12.99 4.62 -20.92
N PRO A 91 -12.80 5.94 -20.68
CA PRO A 91 -13.48 6.96 -21.48
C PRO A 91 -12.91 7.15 -22.88
N PHE A 92 -11.59 6.93 -23.07
CA PHE A 92 -10.90 7.37 -24.31
C PHE A 92 -10.31 6.23 -25.15
N ILE A 93 -10.26 4.99 -24.67
CA ILE A 93 -9.69 3.86 -25.41
C ILE A 93 -10.37 3.64 -26.76
N LYS A 94 -11.69 3.81 -26.84
CA LYS A 94 -12.48 3.71 -28.08
C LYS A 94 -12.22 4.82 -29.10
N HIS A 95 -11.47 5.86 -28.74
CA HIS A 95 -10.99 6.87 -29.68
C HIS A 95 -9.71 6.44 -30.38
N ILE A 96 -9.07 5.38 -29.88
CA ILE A 96 -7.77 4.87 -30.35
C ILE A 96 -7.95 3.52 -31.03
N TRP A 97 -8.76 2.63 -30.43
CA TRP A 97 -9.01 1.28 -30.91
C TRP A 97 -10.50 1.00 -31.05
N ASP A 98 -10.84 0.08 -31.96
CA ASP A 98 -12.22 -0.33 -32.16
C ASP A 98 -12.82 -0.98 -30.92
N CYS A 99 -14.06 -0.60 -30.60
CA CYS A 99 -14.73 -1.06 -29.39
C CYS A 99 -15.22 -2.51 -29.57
N PRO A 100 -14.86 -3.45 -28.68
CA PRO A 100 -15.39 -4.80 -28.74
C PRO A 100 -16.92 -4.78 -28.53
N SER A 101 -17.63 -5.63 -29.27
CA SER A 101 -19.11 -5.71 -29.26
C SER A 101 -19.69 -6.06 -27.89
N THR A 102 -18.93 -6.79 -27.07
CA THR A 102 -19.31 -7.27 -25.73
C THR A 102 -18.87 -6.37 -24.59
N GLY A 103 -18.18 -5.25 -24.90
CA GLY A 103 -17.47 -4.45 -23.88
C GLY A 103 -16.16 -5.12 -23.44
N ALA A 104 -15.39 -4.44 -22.59
CA ALA A 104 -14.09 -4.95 -22.13
C ALA A 104 -14.09 -5.18 -20.61
N GLU A 105 -13.57 -6.33 -20.21
CA GLU A 105 -13.35 -6.72 -18.81
C GLU A 105 -11.89 -6.41 -18.40
N VAL A 106 -11.72 -5.91 -17.18
CA VAL A 106 -10.39 -5.67 -16.61
C VAL A 106 -9.98 -6.86 -15.77
N ILE A 107 -8.95 -7.57 -16.20
CA ILE A 107 -8.42 -8.76 -15.51
C ILE A 107 -6.92 -8.65 -15.25
N LYS A 108 -6.39 -9.46 -14.35
CA LYS A 108 -4.94 -9.62 -14.20
C LYS A 108 -4.37 -10.52 -15.29
N ALA A 109 -3.11 -10.28 -15.65
CA ALA A 109 -2.38 -11.13 -16.59
C ALA A 109 -2.39 -12.63 -16.19
N SER A 110 -2.36 -12.92 -14.87
CA SER A 110 -2.44 -14.28 -14.34
C SER A 110 -3.77 -14.98 -14.63
N ASN A 111 -4.85 -14.24 -14.89
CA ASN A 111 -6.20 -14.74 -15.11
C ASN A 111 -6.55 -14.88 -16.60
N LEU A 112 -5.60 -14.56 -17.50
CA LEU A 112 -5.78 -14.81 -18.94
C LEU A 112 -5.99 -16.30 -19.22
N ASP A 113 -6.81 -16.58 -20.23
CA ASP A 113 -6.90 -17.90 -20.84
C ASP A 113 -5.60 -18.29 -21.56
N ALA A 114 -5.51 -19.50 -22.07
CA ALA A 114 -4.29 -20.00 -22.71
C ALA A 114 -3.88 -19.13 -23.92
N GLU A 115 -4.84 -18.76 -24.76
CA GLU A 115 -4.62 -17.95 -25.95
C GLU A 115 -4.20 -16.51 -25.60
N GLY A 116 -4.86 -15.89 -24.62
CA GLY A 116 -4.49 -14.56 -24.13
C GLY A 116 -3.08 -14.53 -23.53
N ARG A 117 -2.69 -15.61 -22.81
CA ARG A 117 -1.31 -15.76 -22.30
C ARG A 117 -0.29 -15.87 -23.42
N GLU A 118 -0.58 -16.65 -24.46
CA GLU A 118 0.29 -16.79 -25.63
C GLU A 118 0.48 -15.43 -26.32
N ILE A 119 -0.58 -14.64 -26.48
CA ILE A 119 -0.53 -13.29 -27.04
C ILE A 119 0.36 -12.37 -26.18
N LEU A 120 0.24 -12.43 -24.85
CA LEU A 120 0.91 -11.51 -23.93
C LEU A 120 2.37 -11.89 -23.62
N THR A 121 2.68 -13.20 -23.56
CA THR A 121 3.98 -13.73 -23.06
C THR A 121 5.22 -13.09 -23.68
N PRO A 122 5.30 -12.81 -25.02
CA PRO A 122 6.48 -12.18 -25.61
C PRO A 122 6.77 -10.76 -25.11
N TYR A 123 5.80 -10.11 -24.46
CA TYR A 123 5.81 -8.66 -24.17
C TYR A 123 5.54 -8.34 -22.70
N TYR A 124 5.21 -9.34 -21.89
CA TYR A 124 4.89 -9.12 -20.49
C TYR A 124 6.15 -8.90 -19.66
N ILE A 125 6.58 -7.65 -19.58
CA ILE A 125 7.48 -7.15 -18.55
C ILE A 125 6.79 -5.93 -17.96
N PRO A 126 6.09 -6.06 -16.81
CA PRO A 126 5.51 -4.91 -16.13
C PRO A 126 6.60 -3.88 -15.84
N ASP A 127 6.32 -2.60 -16.13
CA ASP A 127 7.17 -1.44 -15.84
C ASP A 127 8.56 -1.37 -16.53
N ASN A 128 8.94 -2.34 -17.37
CA ASN A 128 10.26 -2.36 -18.02
C ASN A 128 10.20 -2.63 -19.54
N LEU A 129 9.14 -2.19 -20.23
CA LEU A 129 9.15 -2.22 -21.69
C LEU A 129 10.15 -1.16 -22.18
N PRO A 130 11.27 -1.55 -22.83
CA PRO A 130 12.13 -0.58 -23.49
C PRO A 130 11.33 0.20 -24.52
N GLU A 131 11.63 1.49 -24.73
CA GLU A 131 10.91 2.36 -25.68
C GLU A 131 10.74 1.74 -27.08
N ASN A 132 11.71 0.98 -27.56
CA ASN A 132 11.66 0.28 -28.83
C ASN A 132 10.70 -0.92 -28.89
N LYS A 133 10.18 -1.41 -27.75
CA LYS A 133 9.17 -2.48 -27.67
C LYS A 133 7.77 -1.95 -27.37
N THR A 134 7.63 -0.66 -27.10
CA THR A 134 6.34 -0.05 -26.71
C THR A 134 5.32 -0.16 -27.83
N ALA A 135 5.69 0.18 -29.09
CA ALA A 135 4.78 0.10 -30.24
C ALA A 135 4.26 -1.33 -30.46
N HIS A 136 5.14 -2.34 -30.33
CA HIS A 136 4.74 -3.72 -30.49
C HIS A 136 3.92 -4.24 -29.29
N GLY A 137 4.23 -3.79 -28.09
CA GLY A 137 3.41 -4.03 -26.90
C GLY A 137 2.01 -3.45 -27.04
N MET A 138 1.87 -2.27 -27.68
CA MET A 138 0.57 -1.67 -27.93
C MET A 138 -0.29 -2.49 -28.90
N SER A 139 0.29 -3.07 -29.98
CA SER A 139 -0.45 -3.94 -30.90
C SER A 139 -0.95 -5.24 -30.21
N VAL A 140 -0.21 -5.74 -29.22
CA VAL A 140 -0.63 -6.88 -28.40
C VAL A 140 -1.81 -6.50 -27.49
N LEU A 141 -1.76 -5.32 -26.87
CA LEU A 141 -2.85 -4.83 -26.01
C LEU A 141 -4.11 -4.50 -26.82
N GLU A 142 -3.97 -4.00 -28.05
CA GLU A 142 -5.06 -3.79 -28.98
C GLU A 142 -5.79 -5.10 -29.29
N ARG A 143 -5.05 -6.16 -29.67
CA ARG A 143 -5.62 -7.51 -29.91
C ARG A 143 -6.33 -8.08 -28.69
N LEU A 144 -5.81 -7.87 -27.48
CA LEU A 144 -6.49 -8.27 -26.26
C LEU A 144 -7.75 -7.45 -26.01
N TYR A 145 -7.70 -6.14 -26.31
CA TYR A 145 -8.87 -5.27 -26.18
C TYR A 145 -9.98 -5.64 -27.17
N GLU A 146 -9.66 -5.97 -28.43
CA GLU A 146 -10.62 -6.51 -29.43
C GLU A 146 -11.32 -7.76 -28.96
N ARG A 147 -10.65 -8.60 -28.15
CA ARG A 147 -11.22 -9.77 -27.46
C ARG A 147 -12.02 -9.42 -26.19
N GLY A 148 -12.17 -8.15 -25.87
CA GLY A 148 -12.87 -7.67 -24.69
C GLY A 148 -12.05 -7.75 -23.40
N VAL A 149 -10.71 -7.72 -23.48
CA VAL A 149 -9.83 -7.86 -22.32
C VAL A 149 -8.91 -6.65 -22.14
N ILE A 150 -8.88 -6.10 -20.93
CA ILE A 150 -7.90 -5.09 -20.49
C ILE A 150 -7.07 -5.71 -19.37
N ILE A 151 -5.75 -5.71 -19.52
CA ILE A 151 -4.84 -6.22 -18.50
C ILE A 151 -4.56 -5.15 -17.45
N LEU A 152 -4.89 -5.42 -16.19
CA LEU A 152 -4.76 -4.47 -15.08
C LEU A 152 -3.34 -3.92 -14.93
N GLU A 153 -2.33 -4.79 -15.00
CA GLU A 153 -0.93 -4.43 -14.88
C GLU A 153 -0.44 -3.54 -16.03
N MET A 154 -1.14 -3.55 -17.17
CA MET A 154 -0.79 -2.77 -18.35
C MET A 154 -1.60 -1.47 -18.49
N VAL A 155 -2.52 -1.21 -17.56
CA VAL A 155 -3.31 0.04 -17.54
C VAL A 155 -2.43 1.30 -17.59
N PRO A 156 -1.32 1.42 -16.85
CA PRO A 156 -0.47 2.61 -16.94
C PRO A 156 0.15 2.82 -18.33
N LEU A 157 0.56 1.75 -19.03
CA LEU A 157 1.08 1.84 -20.39
C LEU A 157 -0.02 2.27 -21.38
N MET A 158 -1.21 1.64 -21.29
CA MET A 158 -2.37 2.02 -22.12
C MET A 158 -2.77 3.48 -21.90
N ALA A 159 -2.80 3.93 -20.64
CA ALA A 159 -3.12 5.30 -20.29
C ALA A 159 -2.10 6.29 -20.86
N LEU A 160 -0.81 5.96 -20.80
CA LEU A 160 0.25 6.78 -21.38
C LEU A 160 0.07 6.92 -22.90
N TYR A 161 -0.20 5.81 -23.59
CA TYR A 161 -0.46 5.81 -25.03
C TYR A 161 -1.69 6.65 -25.40
N ILE A 162 -2.81 6.46 -24.69
CA ILE A 162 -4.03 7.26 -24.90
C ILE A 162 -3.75 8.76 -24.67
N MET A 163 -2.97 9.10 -23.64
CA MET A 163 -2.59 10.47 -23.35
C MET A 163 -1.73 11.09 -24.46
N SER A 164 -0.85 10.31 -25.11
CA SER A 164 -0.04 10.81 -26.22
C SER A 164 -0.85 11.01 -27.51
N GLU A 165 -1.81 10.11 -27.79
CA GLU A 165 -2.55 10.10 -29.06
C GLU A 165 -3.85 10.94 -29.03
N SER A 166 -4.48 11.09 -27.85
CA SER A 166 -5.81 11.71 -27.74
C SER A 166 -5.77 13.13 -27.20
N LEU A 167 -5.83 14.13 -28.09
CA LEU A 167 -6.03 15.53 -27.70
C LEU A 167 -7.36 15.76 -26.93
N ALA A 168 -8.38 14.95 -27.19
CA ALA A 168 -9.65 15.00 -26.45
C ALA A 168 -9.44 14.62 -24.98
N CYS A 169 -8.66 13.57 -24.70
CA CYS A 169 -8.28 13.16 -23.34
C CYS A 169 -7.51 14.28 -22.63
N GLN A 170 -6.49 14.85 -23.27
CA GLN A 170 -5.70 15.94 -22.69
C GLN A 170 -6.56 17.16 -22.35
N ARG A 171 -7.46 17.59 -23.27
CA ARG A 171 -8.38 18.71 -23.05
C ARG A 171 -9.37 18.45 -21.92
N TYR A 172 -9.93 17.24 -21.87
CA TYR A 172 -10.84 16.84 -20.78
C TYR A 172 -10.17 16.97 -19.41
N LEU A 173 -8.98 16.38 -19.25
CA LEU A 173 -8.25 16.41 -17.98
C LEU A 173 -7.87 17.84 -17.57
N LYS A 174 -7.38 18.66 -18.54
CA LYS A 174 -7.03 20.06 -18.31
C LYS A 174 -8.21 20.93 -17.87
N VAL A 175 -9.40 20.71 -18.44
CA VAL A 175 -10.60 21.48 -18.08
C VAL A 175 -11.15 21.05 -16.74
N ARG A 176 -11.14 19.73 -16.45
CA ARG A 176 -11.73 19.14 -15.26
C ARG A 176 -10.88 19.31 -14.02
N TYR A 177 -9.56 19.17 -14.13
CA TYR A 177 -8.68 19.12 -12.96
C TYR A 177 -7.74 20.33 -12.89
N LYS A 178 -7.78 21.03 -11.75
CA LYS A 178 -6.88 22.16 -11.44
C LYS A 178 -5.55 21.71 -10.88
N GLY A 179 -5.54 20.59 -10.15
CA GLY A 179 -4.32 20.04 -9.57
C GLY A 179 -4.41 18.56 -9.31
N ILE A 180 -3.24 17.96 -9.20
CA ILE A 180 -3.04 16.54 -8.90
C ILE A 180 -2.16 16.45 -7.66
N PHE A 181 -2.59 15.66 -6.70
CA PHE A 181 -1.92 15.42 -5.43
C PHE A 181 -1.66 13.93 -5.29
N VAL A 182 -0.40 13.54 -5.19
CA VAL A 182 -0.01 12.12 -5.10
C VAL A 182 0.75 11.87 -3.81
N ASP A 183 0.17 11.04 -2.95
CA ASP A 183 0.83 10.56 -1.72
C ASP A 183 1.64 9.28 -1.99
N GLU A 184 2.66 9.02 -1.18
CA GLU A 184 3.56 7.85 -1.27
C GLU A 184 4.20 7.73 -2.67
N TYR A 185 4.64 8.86 -3.25
CA TYR A 185 5.12 8.92 -4.64
C TYR A 185 6.33 8.02 -4.94
N GLN A 186 7.12 7.65 -3.94
CA GLN A 186 8.24 6.70 -4.07
C GLN A 186 7.81 5.30 -4.52
N ASP A 187 6.51 5.00 -4.49
CA ASP A 187 5.95 3.73 -4.95
C ASP A 187 5.28 3.85 -6.34
N THR A 188 5.49 4.95 -7.06
CA THR A 188 4.94 5.19 -8.39
C THR A 188 5.77 4.46 -9.44
N GLY A 189 5.11 3.67 -10.31
CA GLY A 189 5.76 2.98 -11.43
C GLY A 189 6.13 3.93 -12.57
N PHE A 190 7.02 3.47 -13.46
CA PHE A 190 7.60 4.27 -14.55
C PHE A 190 6.53 4.93 -15.47
N PHE A 191 5.57 4.15 -15.98
CA PHE A 191 4.56 4.69 -16.92
C PHE A 191 3.64 5.71 -16.25
N ALA A 192 3.24 5.47 -15.00
CA ALA A 192 2.45 6.43 -14.23
C ALA A 192 3.23 7.73 -14.01
N HIS A 193 4.53 7.65 -13.73
CA HIS A 193 5.41 8.81 -13.63
C HIS A 193 5.45 9.61 -14.93
N GLN A 194 5.58 8.95 -16.10
CA GLN A 194 5.54 9.66 -17.40
C GLN A 194 4.20 10.37 -17.63
N ILE A 195 3.08 9.76 -17.24
CA ILE A 195 1.75 10.39 -17.31
C ILE A 195 1.71 11.65 -16.44
N PHE A 196 2.23 11.59 -15.20
CA PHE A 196 2.26 12.77 -14.32
C PHE A 196 3.14 13.90 -14.90
N ARG A 197 4.24 13.58 -15.56
CA ARG A 197 5.05 14.58 -16.29
C ARG A 197 4.24 15.24 -17.43
N LEU A 198 3.52 14.45 -18.23
CA LEU A 198 2.65 14.98 -19.27
C LEU A 198 1.55 15.89 -18.70
N LEU A 199 0.92 15.49 -17.60
CA LEU A 199 -0.14 16.26 -16.93
C LEU A 199 0.39 17.59 -16.40
N ALA A 200 1.59 17.62 -15.80
CA ALA A 200 2.25 18.87 -15.41
C ALA A 200 2.52 19.77 -16.61
N GLY A 201 2.94 19.22 -17.76
CA GLY A 201 3.12 19.94 -19.03
C GLY A 201 1.83 20.54 -19.60
N LEU A 202 0.66 20.02 -19.20
CA LEU A 202 -0.65 20.60 -19.55
C LEU A 202 -1.08 21.78 -18.65
N ASN A 203 -0.20 22.28 -17.78
CA ASN A 203 -0.49 23.30 -16.76
C ASN A 203 -1.50 22.84 -15.68
N ILE A 204 -1.59 21.56 -15.40
CA ILE A 204 -2.27 21.03 -14.22
C ILE A 204 -1.23 21.01 -13.10
N LYS A 205 -1.47 21.75 -12.00
CA LYS A 205 -0.49 21.83 -10.90
C LYS A 205 -0.30 20.49 -10.22
N LEU A 206 0.93 20.03 -10.14
CA LEU A 206 1.28 18.73 -9.56
C LEU A 206 1.98 18.92 -8.20
N THR A 207 1.44 18.29 -7.18
CA THR A 207 2.09 18.15 -5.88
C THR A 207 2.31 16.67 -5.58
N VAL A 208 3.57 16.26 -5.46
CA VAL A 208 3.94 14.89 -5.10
C VAL A 208 4.56 14.87 -3.72
N VAL A 209 4.16 13.90 -2.90
CA VAL A 209 4.68 13.73 -1.54
C VAL A 209 5.19 12.31 -1.39
N GLY A 210 6.38 12.17 -0.83
CA GLY A 210 6.98 10.85 -0.65
C GLY A 210 8.14 10.83 0.33
N ASP A 211 8.61 9.63 0.60
CA ASP A 211 9.81 9.36 1.40
C ASP A 211 10.69 8.35 0.65
N VAL A 212 11.84 8.79 0.18
CA VAL A 212 12.80 7.95 -0.55
C VAL A 212 13.19 6.70 0.27
N ASP A 213 13.25 6.84 1.58
CA ASP A 213 13.66 5.80 2.51
C ASP A 213 12.54 4.79 2.84
N GLN A 214 11.31 5.07 2.42
CA GLN A 214 10.17 4.15 2.53
C GLN A 214 9.84 3.41 1.22
N SER A 215 10.71 3.45 0.21
CA SER A 215 10.56 2.64 -1.01
C SER A 215 10.92 1.18 -0.72
N ILE A 216 9.92 0.30 -0.68
CA ILE A 216 10.05 -1.12 -0.32
C ILE A 216 9.41 -2.09 -1.34
N TYR A 217 8.96 -1.59 -2.49
CA TYR A 217 8.27 -2.39 -3.51
C TYR A 217 9.08 -2.59 -4.79
N LEU A 218 10.42 -2.65 -4.68
CA LEU A 218 11.30 -2.87 -5.85
C LEU A 218 10.98 -4.17 -6.58
N TYR A 219 10.50 -5.20 -5.87
CA TYR A 219 10.06 -6.47 -6.48
C TYR A 219 8.84 -6.30 -7.41
N ALA A 220 8.09 -5.20 -7.29
CA ALA A 220 7.00 -4.80 -8.17
C ALA A 220 7.46 -3.71 -9.17
N HIS A 221 8.76 -3.60 -9.43
CA HIS A 221 9.38 -2.60 -10.32
C HIS A 221 9.04 -1.14 -9.93
N ARG A 222 8.83 -0.88 -8.63
CA ARG A 222 8.57 0.45 -8.07
C ARG A 222 9.77 0.91 -7.27
N SER A 223 10.40 1.98 -7.73
CA SER A 223 11.60 2.54 -7.10
C SER A 223 11.39 4.02 -6.75
N ALA A 224 12.22 4.53 -5.84
CA ALA A 224 12.21 5.96 -5.52
C ALA A 224 12.77 6.84 -6.67
N ASP A 225 13.18 6.26 -7.80
CA ASP A 225 13.81 7.01 -8.88
C ASP A 225 12.85 8.02 -9.50
N SER A 226 11.55 7.67 -9.62
CA SER A 226 10.50 8.60 -10.04
C SER A 226 10.39 9.84 -9.14
N LEU A 227 10.53 9.66 -7.81
CA LEU A 227 10.55 10.77 -6.87
C LEU A 227 11.83 11.59 -6.99
N LYS A 228 12.98 10.94 -7.13
CA LYS A 228 14.29 11.61 -7.34
C LYS A 228 14.34 12.38 -8.65
N ASP A 229 13.65 11.90 -9.70
CA ASP A 229 13.54 12.62 -10.98
C ASP A 229 12.86 13.99 -10.77
N PHE A 230 11.71 14.01 -10.10
CA PHE A 230 11.04 15.28 -9.82
C PHE A 230 11.81 16.20 -8.85
N ILE A 231 12.57 15.65 -7.88
CA ILE A 231 13.45 16.47 -7.02
C ILE A 231 14.48 17.25 -7.83
N ARG A 232 14.95 16.68 -8.96
CA ARG A 232 15.95 17.28 -9.83
C ARG A 232 15.34 18.08 -11.00
N HIS A 233 14.03 17.97 -11.21
CA HIS A 233 13.37 18.55 -12.37
C HIS A 233 13.23 20.08 -12.21
N PRO A 234 13.67 20.90 -13.20
CA PRO A 234 13.73 22.37 -13.07
C PRO A 234 12.36 23.04 -12.87
N ASP A 235 11.27 22.42 -13.36
CA ASP A 235 9.91 22.96 -13.22
C ASP A 235 9.26 22.63 -11.88
N PHE A 236 9.98 21.97 -10.98
CA PHE A 236 9.49 21.58 -9.66
C PHE A 236 10.31 22.22 -8.55
N THR A 237 9.61 22.74 -7.55
CA THR A 237 10.27 23.17 -6.31
C THR A 237 10.30 21.99 -5.33
N HIS A 238 11.47 21.70 -4.78
CA HIS A 238 11.64 20.69 -3.74
C HIS A 238 11.58 21.33 -2.35
N LYS A 239 10.69 20.80 -1.49
CA LYS A 239 10.62 21.15 -0.06
C LYS A 239 10.78 19.90 0.79
N GLN A 240 11.46 20.04 1.92
CA GLN A 240 11.70 18.95 2.84
C GLN A 240 10.99 19.21 4.16
N ILE A 241 10.29 18.21 4.69
CA ILE A 241 9.64 18.23 6.00
C ILE A 241 10.40 17.27 6.91
N THR A 242 11.09 17.82 7.88
CA THR A 242 12.03 17.06 8.71
C THR A 242 11.47 16.66 10.06
N LEU A 243 10.48 17.39 10.59
CA LEU A 243 9.94 17.16 11.92
C LEU A 243 9.03 15.93 11.95
N ASN A 244 9.39 14.95 12.77
CA ASN A 244 8.59 13.75 13.03
C ASN A 244 7.76 13.94 14.30
N HIS A 245 6.43 13.91 14.17
CA HIS A 245 5.48 14.05 15.29
C HIS A 245 4.97 12.71 15.84
N ARG A 246 5.42 11.58 15.26
CA ARG A 246 4.92 10.25 15.58
C ARG A 246 5.78 9.54 16.61
N CYS A 247 7.06 9.41 16.30
CA CYS A 247 7.97 8.53 17.02
C CYS A 247 8.66 9.28 18.18
N HIS A 248 8.95 8.56 19.25
CA HIS A 248 9.84 9.02 20.31
C HIS A 248 11.22 9.41 19.73
N PRO A 249 11.90 10.48 20.19
CA PRO A 249 13.19 10.94 19.65
C PRO A 249 14.26 9.84 19.57
N SER A 250 14.34 8.95 20.55
CA SER A 250 15.25 7.78 20.53
C SER A 250 15.01 6.86 19.33
N ILE A 251 13.75 6.66 18.91
CA ILE A 251 13.41 5.84 17.73
C ILE A 251 13.85 6.58 16.45
N ILE A 252 13.63 7.89 16.40
CA ILE A 252 14.07 8.73 15.27
C ILE A 252 15.59 8.68 15.13
N ASN A 253 16.30 8.82 16.24
CA ASN A 253 17.77 8.75 16.28
C ASN A 253 18.28 7.42 15.72
N TYR A 254 17.71 6.30 16.17
CA TYR A 254 18.06 4.97 15.65
C TYR A 254 17.78 4.87 14.15
N ALA A 255 16.58 5.25 13.71
CA ALA A 255 16.17 5.17 12.31
C ALA A 255 17.01 6.05 11.39
N ASN A 256 17.35 7.28 11.81
CA ASN A 256 18.18 8.19 11.04
C ASN A 256 19.63 7.70 10.95
N ARG A 257 20.21 7.22 12.05
CA ARG A 257 21.57 6.66 12.08
C ARG A 257 21.69 5.35 11.29
N LEU A 258 20.61 4.59 11.22
CA LEU A 258 20.56 3.41 10.36
C LEU A 258 20.78 3.78 8.89
N LYS A 259 20.34 4.95 8.46
CA LYS A 259 20.46 5.47 7.07
C LYS A 259 21.73 6.29 6.85
N ASN A 260 22.02 7.17 7.78
CA ASN A 260 23.20 8.03 7.74
C ASN A 260 23.93 7.95 9.11
N PRO A 261 25.07 7.25 9.18
CA PRO A 261 25.82 7.08 10.42
C PRO A 261 26.25 8.39 11.08
N GLU A 262 26.39 9.46 10.31
CA GLU A 262 26.85 10.78 10.79
C GLU A 262 25.68 11.74 11.09
N CYS A 263 24.42 11.27 11.01
CA CYS A 263 23.25 12.10 11.28
C CYS A 263 23.31 12.68 12.70
N MET A 264 22.98 13.96 12.86
CA MET A 264 22.84 14.59 14.17
C MET A 264 21.72 13.92 14.96
N LEU A 265 21.97 13.69 16.25
CA LEU A 265 20.99 13.12 17.16
C LEU A 265 20.07 14.20 17.71
N LEU A 266 18.80 13.86 17.86
CA LEU A 266 17.83 14.65 18.60
C LEU A 266 18.06 14.43 20.11
N ASP A 267 17.79 15.45 20.91
CA ASP A 267 17.75 15.29 22.35
C ASP A 267 16.67 14.28 22.75
N SER A 268 17.03 13.35 23.61
CA SER A 268 16.13 12.29 24.07
C SER A 268 16.41 12.01 25.54
N ASP A 269 15.37 12.07 26.35
CA ASP A 269 15.41 11.84 27.79
C ASP A 269 15.61 10.36 28.15
N SER A 270 15.32 9.45 27.20
CA SER A 270 15.41 8.00 27.42
C SER A 270 15.68 7.22 26.15
N LEU A 271 16.32 6.05 26.30
CA LEU A 271 16.44 5.07 25.21
C LEU A 271 15.25 4.12 25.28
N VAL A 272 14.47 4.08 24.19
CA VAL A 272 13.28 3.23 24.05
C VAL A 272 13.39 2.22 22.91
N VAL A 273 14.58 2.07 22.35
CA VAL A 273 14.94 0.99 21.43
C VAL A 273 15.69 -0.05 22.23
N TYR A 274 15.26 -1.30 22.12
CA TYR A 274 15.83 -2.44 22.83
C TYR A 274 16.24 -3.52 21.85
N HIS A 275 17.28 -4.27 22.18
CA HIS A 275 17.67 -5.46 21.45
C HIS A 275 17.58 -6.69 22.37
N LYS A 276 17.04 -7.79 21.84
CA LYS A 276 16.92 -9.07 22.54
C LYS A 276 17.34 -10.23 21.66
N SER A 277 18.36 -10.95 22.12
CA SER A 277 18.68 -12.28 21.63
C SER A 277 17.97 -13.33 22.48
N VAL A 278 17.28 -14.27 21.83
CA VAL A 278 16.56 -15.37 22.50
C VAL A 278 17.23 -16.70 22.18
N THR A 279 17.56 -17.50 23.21
CA THR A 279 18.05 -18.86 23.02
C THR A 279 16.91 -19.77 22.57
N GLY A 280 17.08 -20.46 21.44
CA GLY A 280 16.04 -21.30 20.83
C GLY A 280 15.56 -20.76 19.50
N ASP A 281 14.31 -21.01 19.16
CA ASP A 281 13.68 -20.67 17.86
C ASP A 281 12.48 -19.72 18.02
N GLN A 282 11.60 -19.66 17.02
CA GLN A 282 10.41 -18.80 17.02
C GLN A 282 9.41 -19.13 18.15
N ALA A 283 9.36 -20.39 18.62
CA ALA A 283 8.53 -20.77 19.77
C ALA A 283 9.06 -20.14 21.06
N ASN A 284 10.38 -20.08 21.22
CA ASN A 284 11.01 -19.42 22.38
C ASN A 284 10.84 -17.89 22.32
N ILE A 285 10.84 -17.30 21.10
CA ILE A 285 10.48 -15.88 20.91
C ILE A 285 9.04 -15.64 21.36
N ALA A 286 8.09 -16.48 20.95
CA ALA A 286 6.68 -16.36 21.35
C ALA A 286 6.52 -16.47 22.87
N ALA A 287 7.18 -17.43 23.51
CA ALA A 287 7.18 -17.57 24.97
C ALA A 287 7.75 -16.35 25.69
N TRP A 288 8.81 -15.75 25.16
CA TRP A 288 9.36 -14.51 25.70
C TRP A 288 8.38 -13.35 25.56
N ILE A 289 7.72 -13.21 24.41
CA ILE A 289 6.71 -12.16 24.16
C ILE A 289 5.56 -12.32 25.17
N ASP A 290 5.03 -13.54 25.35
CA ASP A 290 3.97 -13.83 26.33
C ASP A 290 4.33 -13.37 27.74
N ALA A 291 5.58 -13.60 28.16
CA ALA A 291 6.06 -13.17 29.45
C ALA A 291 6.21 -11.65 29.59
N GLN A 292 6.42 -10.94 28.46
CA GLN A 292 6.73 -9.51 28.48
C GLN A 292 5.54 -8.60 28.18
N VAL A 293 4.45 -9.07 27.54
CA VAL A 293 3.32 -8.21 27.13
C VAL A 293 2.80 -7.34 28.27
N ALA A 294 2.60 -7.90 29.47
CA ALA A 294 2.11 -7.15 30.62
C ALA A 294 3.13 -6.08 31.09
N GLY A 295 4.42 -6.42 31.11
CA GLY A 295 5.51 -5.51 31.42
C GLY A 295 5.63 -4.37 30.42
N LEU A 296 5.53 -4.67 29.12
CA LEU A 296 5.56 -3.68 28.05
C LEU A 296 4.39 -2.70 28.15
N LYS A 297 3.18 -3.21 28.43
CA LYS A 297 1.99 -2.36 28.65
C LYS A 297 2.21 -1.38 29.79
N LYS A 298 2.75 -1.85 30.91
CA LYS A 298 3.05 -1.00 32.07
C LYS A 298 4.15 0.03 31.74
N HIS A 299 5.25 -0.43 31.15
CA HIS A 299 6.43 0.42 30.86
C HIS A 299 6.10 1.54 29.88
N PHE A 300 5.39 1.23 28.78
CA PHE A 300 5.05 2.20 27.74
C PHE A 300 3.66 2.82 27.88
N SER A 301 2.96 2.58 29.01
CA SER A 301 1.59 3.08 29.25
C SER A 301 0.64 2.76 28.09
N ILE A 302 0.60 1.48 27.68
CA ILE A 302 -0.23 1.00 26.57
C ILE A 302 -1.58 0.53 27.14
N LYS A 303 -2.68 1.04 26.57
CA LYS A 303 -4.03 0.65 27.01
C LYS A 303 -4.42 -0.72 26.49
N ASN A 304 -4.28 -0.94 25.18
CA ASN A 304 -4.80 -2.11 24.49
C ASN A 304 -3.68 -2.91 23.83
N ASN A 305 -3.79 -4.22 23.80
CA ASN A 305 -2.80 -5.09 23.16
C ASN A 305 -2.74 -4.83 21.63
N LYS A 306 -3.83 -4.38 20.99
CA LYS A 306 -3.86 -4.04 19.57
C LYS A 306 -2.89 -2.90 19.18
N ASP A 307 -2.38 -2.15 20.17
CA ASP A 307 -1.39 -1.11 19.95
C ASP A 307 0.06 -1.66 20.02
N ILE A 308 0.20 -3.00 20.15
CA ILE A 308 1.47 -3.73 20.05
C ILE A 308 1.47 -4.52 18.74
N ALA A 309 2.49 -4.32 17.90
CA ALA A 309 2.68 -5.08 16.68
C ALA A 309 3.92 -5.97 16.75
N ILE A 310 3.79 -7.19 16.25
CA ILE A 310 4.88 -8.13 16.00
C ILE A 310 5.10 -8.11 14.49
N LEU A 311 6.23 -7.55 14.06
CA LEU A 311 6.56 -7.39 12.64
C LEU A 311 7.59 -8.45 12.23
N VAL A 312 7.29 -9.15 11.14
CA VAL A 312 8.09 -10.25 10.62
C VAL A 312 8.42 -10.05 9.14
N ARG A 313 9.43 -10.78 8.64
CA ARG A 313 9.82 -10.73 7.21
C ARG A 313 8.93 -11.60 6.34
N SER A 314 8.42 -12.71 6.84
CA SER A 314 7.69 -13.72 6.06
C SER A 314 6.39 -14.18 6.71
N ASN A 315 5.45 -14.67 5.89
CA ASN A 315 4.21 -15.27 6.39
C ASN A 315 4.49 -16.52 7.23
N LEU A 316 5.50 -17.32 6.87
CA LEU A 316 5.89 -18.49 7.66
C LEU A 316 6.30 -18.11 9.09
N CYS A 317 7.11 -17.06 9.26
CA CYS A 317 7.47 -16.59 10.60
C CYS A 317 6.24 -16.09 11.36
N ALA A 318 5.31 -15.37 10.68
CA ALA A 318 4.06 -14.95 11.30
C ALA A 318 3.23 -16.14 11.80
N GLU A 319 3.14 -17.21 11.01
CA GLU A 319 2.46 -18.45 11.39
C GLU A 319 3.13 -19.11 12.60
N LEU A 320 4.46 -19.32 12.54
CA LEU A 320 5.21 -19.98 13.61
C LEU A 320 5.10 -19.23 14.95
N VAL A 321 5.16 -17.91 14.92
CA VAL A 321 4.99 -17.09 16.12
C VAL A 321 3.55 -17.18 16.63
N ALA A 322 2.56 -17.04 15.74
CA ALA A 322 1.14 -17.09 16.11
C ALA A 322 0.71 -18.45 16.68
N ASP A 323 1.28 -19.56 16.15
CA ASP A 323 0.97 -20.92 16.61
C ASP A 323 1.49 -21.20 18.03
N ASN A 324 2.54 -20.50 18.44
CA ASN A 324 3.19 -20.69 19.74
C ASN A 324 2.85 -19.59 20.77
N LEU A 325 2.18 -18.50 20.33
CA LEU A 325 1.82 -17.40 21.22
C LEU A 325 0.53 -17.73 21.99
N ARG A 326 0.56 -17.60 23.32
CA ARG A 326 -0.60 -17.76 24.21
C ARG A 326 -1.44 -16.49 24.30
N THR A 327 -0.78 -15.34 24.21
CA THR A 327 -1.46 -14.04 24.14
C THR A 327 -2.39 -14.00 22.94
N ALA A 328 -3.62 -13.53 23.13
CA ALA A 328 -4.56 -13.36 22.05
C ALA A 328 -3.93 -12.51 20.94
N SER A 329 -3.97 -13.00 19.70
CA SER A 329 -3.30 -12.35 18.57
C SER A 329 -4.17 -12.30 17.32
N ARG A 330 -3.93 -11.27 16.51
CA ARG A 330 -4.49 -11.08 15.17
C ARG A 330 -3.36 -11.21 14.16
N THR A 331 -3.37 -12.27 13.35
CA THR A 331 -2.36 -12.48 12.31
C THR A 331 -2.94 -12.11 10.95
N TYR A 332 -2.24 -11.25 10.22
CA TYR A 332 -2.62 -10.80 8.87
C TYR A 332 -1.82 -11.58 7.83
N LEU A 333 -2.44 -12.62 7.25
CA LEU A 333 -1.86 -13.42 6.17
C LEU A 333 -2.53 -13.09 4.83
N ASP A 334 -1.86 -13.42 3.72
CA ASP A 334 -2.45 -13.32 2.40
C ASP A 334 -3.38 -14.52 2.16
N ASP A 335 -4.65 -14.22 1.95
CA ASP A 335 -5.68 -15.19 1.57
C ASP A 335 -5.77 -15.36 0.04
N LYS A 336 -6.60 -16.30 -0.42
CA LYS A 336 -6.80 -16.57 -1.85
C LYS A 336 -7.35 -15.36 -2.60
N LEU A 337 -8.27 -14.61 -1.98
CA LEU A 337 -8.83 -13.38 -2.56
C LEU A 337 -7.78 -12.27 -2.71
N SER A 338 -6.86 -12.15 -1.73
CA SER A 338 -5.76 -11.20 -1.80
C SER A 338 -4.76 -11.56 -2.90
N LYS A 339 -4.50 -12.85 -3.11
CA LYS A 339 -3.61 -13.36 -4.16
C LYS A 339 -4.22 -13.21 -5.56
N ALA A 340 -5.51 -13.49 -5.73
CA ALA A 340 -6.21 -13.31 -7.00
C ALA A 340 -6.19 -11.84 -7.44
N GLY A 341 -6.52 -10.90 -6.53
CA GLY A 341 -6.32 -9.46 -6.67
C GLY A 341 -7.01 -8.79 -7.86
N ASP A 342 -7.97 -9.45 -8.52
CA ASP A 342 -8.84 -8.88 -9.54
C ASP A 342 -9.96 -8.01 -8.92
N LYS A 343 -10.73 -7.32 -9.76
CA LYS A 343 -11.81 -6.43 -9.32
C LYS A 343 -12.89 -7.18 -8.53
N VAL A 344 -13.22 -8.40 -8.94
CA VAL A 344 -14.23 -9.25 -8.29
C VAL A 344 -13.73 -9.68 -6.90
N SER A 345 -12.50 -10.15 -6.78
CA SER A 345 -11.85 -10.44 -5.49
C SER A 345 -11.85 -9.23 -4.56
N GLY A 346 -11.57 -8.04 -5.11
CA GLY A 346 -11.64 -6.78 -4.37
C GLY A 346 -13.03 -6.51 -3.81
N LEU A 347 -14.07 -6.66 -4.63
CA LEU A 347 -15.47 -6.51 -4.22
C LEU A 347 -15.89 -7.57 -3.19
N VAL A 348 -15.53 -8.84 -3.40
CA VAL A 348 -15.80 -9.92 -2.42
C VAL A 348 -15.18 -9.59 -1.07
N LYS A 349 -13.93 -9.11 -1.04
CA LYS A 349 -13.27 -8.65 0.21
C LYS A 349 -14.02 -7.47 0.85
N ALA A 350 -14.44 -6.49 0.05
CA ALA A 350 -15.22 -5.35 0.54
C ALA A 350 -16.56 -5.80 1.13
N LEU A 351 -17.24 -6.77 0.52
CA LEU A 351 -18.48 -7.36 1.02
C LEU A 351 -18.27 -8.16 2.31
N LEU A 352 -17.17 -8.91 2.44
CA LEU A 352 -16.79 -9.60 3.68
C LEU A 352 -16.47 -8.58 4.79
N HIS A 353 -15.73 -7.52 4.49
CA HIS A 353 -15.53 -6.42 5.44
C HIS A 353 -16.85 -5.75 5.81
N TYR A 354 -17.75 -5.51 4.86
CA TYR A 354 -19.08 -4.96 5.13
C TYR A 354 -19.90 -5.87 6.06
N ARG A 355 -19.83 -7.18 5.86
CA ARG A 355 -20.51 -8.16 6.73
C ARG A 355 -20.05 -8.07 8.17
N TYR A 356 -18.74 -8.06 8.40
CA TYR A 356 -18.16 -8.20 9.73
C TYR A 356 -17.81 -6.88 10.41
N ASN A 357 -17.74 -5.76 9.68
CA ASN A 357 -17.40 -4.45 10.22
C ASN A 357 -18.61 -3.50 10.14
N LYS A 358 -19.18 -3.16 11.29
CA LYS A 358 -20.35 -2.26 11.37
C LYS A 358 -20.07 -0.84 10.87
N LYS A 359 -18.82 -0.40 10.83
CA LYS A 359 -18.44 0.94 10.36
C LYS A 359 -18.43 1.06 8.83
N THR A 360 -18.30 -0.05 8.10
CA THR A 360 -18.38 -0.07 6.64
C THR A 360 -19.84 0.09 6.21
N THR A 361 -20.15 0.99 5.30
CA THR A 361 -21.50 1.21 4.78
C THR A 361 -21.67 0.59 3.40
N ALA A 362 -22.91 0.24 3.02
CA ALA A 362 -23.21 -0.23 1.68
C ALA A 362 -22.90 0.82 0.61
N GLN A 363 -22.97 2.13 0.98
CA GLN A 363 -22.64 3.21 0.06
C GLN A 363 -21.13 3.23 -0.28
N LEU A 364 -20.25 3.01 0.69
CA LEU A 364 -18.80 2.90 0.44
C LEU A 364 -18.48 1.78 -0.55
N VAL A 365 -19.14 0.62 -0.42
CA VAL A 365 -18.95 -0.49 -1.37
C VAL A 365 -19.45 -0.11 -2.77
N LEU A 366 -20.60 0.58 -2.87
CA LEU A 366 -21.14 1.03 -4.16
C LEU A 366 -20.21 2.05 -4.83
N ASP A 367 -19.74 3.04 -4.09
CA ASP A 367 -18.89 4.12 -4.61
C ASP A 367 -17.58 3.56 -5.22
N ASP A 368 -17.09 2.43 -4.69
CA ASP A 368 -15.86 1.82 -5.15
C ASP A 368 -16.04 0.87 -6.34
N TYR A 369 -17.20 0.23 -6.48
CA TYR A 369 -17.35 -0.89 -7.42
C TYR A 369 -18.46 -0.72 -8.45
N LEU A 370 -19.44 0.16 -8.22
CA LEU A 370 -20.48 0.44 -9.21
C LEU A 370 -20.06 1.56 -10.17
N SER A 371 -20.38 1.40 -11.45
CA SER A 371 -20.09 2.42 -12.46
C SER A 371 -20.81 3.75 -12.15
N ALA A 372 -20.11 4.87 -12.32
CA ALA A 372 -20.68 6.21 -12.16
C ALA A 372 -21.85 6.52 -13.15
N VAL A 373 -21.92 5.76 -14.27
CA VAL A 373 -22.99 5.86 -15.27
C VAL A 373 -24.12 4.83 -15.08
N ALA A 374 -24.12 4.09 -13.96
CA ALA A 374 -25.16 3.11 -13.68
C ALA A 374 -26.54 3.77 -13.56
N LYS A 375 -27.57 3.09 -14.10
CA LYS A 375 -28.96 3.58 -13.98
C LYS A 375 -29.39 3.59 -12.51
N ARG A 376 -30.28 4.50 -12.14
CA ARG A 376 -30.79 4.63 -10.77
C ARG A 376 -31.41 3.31 -10.24
N SER A 377 -32.05 2.53 -11.12
CA SER A 377 -32.57 1.19 -10.81
C SER A 377 -31.49 0.23 -10.33
N ASP A 378 -30.34 0.24 -11.04
CA ASP A 378 -29.22 -0.68 -10.77
C ASP A 378 -28.53 -0.32 -9.46
N VAL A 379 -28.38 1.00 -9.19
CA VAL A 379 -27.88 1.51 -7.89
C VAL A 379 -28.75 1.05 -6.72
N VAL A 380 -30.09 1.13 -6.89
CA VAL A 380 -31.06 0.70 -5.85
C VAL A 380 -30.99 -0.79 -5.63
N LEU A 381 -30.94 -1.60 -6.70
CA LEU A 381 -30.82 -3.06 -6.64
C LEU A 381 -29.51 -3.47 -5.98
N ALA A 382 -28.37 -2.96 -6.46
CA ALA A 382 -27.06 -3.27 -5.90
C ALA A 382 -26.99 -2.94 -4.40
N ARG A 383 -27.49 -1.76 -4.00
CA ARG A 383 -27.56 -1.38 -2.58
C ARG A 383 -28.39 -2.34 -1.73
N LYS A 384 -29.51 -2.82 -2.27
CA LYS A 384 -30.36 -3.81 -1.60
C LYS A 384 -29.61 -5.14 -1.41
N LEU A 385 -28.99 -5.65 -2.46
CA LEU A 385 -28.21 -6.89 -2.43
C LEU A 385 -27.00 -6.80 -1.50
N ILE A 386 -26.26 -5.70 -1.52
CA ILE A 386 -25.16 -5.47 -0.58
C ILE A 386 -25.67 -5.50 0.88
N ARG A 387 -26.81 -4.86 1.16
CA ARG A 387 -27.39 -4.89 2.51
C ARG A 387 -27.78 -6.29 2.96
N GLN A 388 -28.24 -7.14 2.04
CA GLN A 388 -28.56 -8.55 2.33
C GLN A 388 -27.33 -9.34 2.78
N VAL A 389 -26.15 -9.08 2.24
CA VAL A 389 -24.89 -9.73 2.66
C VAL A 389 -24.66 -9.64 4.17
N ARG A 390 -25.06 -8.54 4.81
CA ARG A 390 -24.86 -8.34 6.25
C ARG A 390 -25.79 -9.20 7.12
N VAL A 391 -26.99 -9.51 6.65
CA VAL A 391 -28.03 -10.17 7.46
C VAL A 391 -28.25 -11.63 7.07
N THR A 392 -27.70 -12.07 5.95
CA THR A 392 -27.83 -13.46 5.46
C THR A 392 -27.06 -14.43 6.37
N SER A 393 -27.56 -15.65 6.56
CA SER A 393 -26.86 -16.71 7.30
C SER A 393 -25.54 -17.10 6.62
N ASP A 394 -24.59 -17.65 7.36
CA ASP A 394 -23.29 -18.09 6.80
C ASP A 394 -23.46 -19.14 5.70
N ALA A 395 -24.47 -20.03 5.81
CA ALA A 395 -24.78 -21.03 4.78
C ALA A 395 -25.19 -20.42 3.42
N ASN A 396 -25.91 -19.30 3.44
CA ASN A 396 -26.39 -18.62 2.24
C ASN A 396 -25.51 -17.41 1.82
N LEU A 397 -24.43 -17.15 2.56
CA LEU A 397 -23.56 -15.99 2.31
C LEU A 397 -22.86 -16.05 0.94
N PRO A 398 -22.36 -17.19 0.45
CA PRO A 398 -21.75 -17.26 -0.89
C PRO A 398 -22.70 -16.79 -1.99
N GLU A 399 -23.98 -17.21 -1.93
CA GLU A 399 -25.00 -16.82 -2.90
C GLU A 399 -25.37 -15.33 -2.78
N ALA A 400 -25.50 -14.81 -1.57
CA ALA A 400 -25.74 -13.37 -1.36
C ALA A 400 -24.59 -12.51 -1.90
N ILE A 401 -23.34 -12.95 -1.73
CA ILE A 401 -22.15 -12.29 -2.30
C ILE A 401 -22.18 -12.39 -3.82
N ARG A 402 -22.50 -13.57 -4.41
CA ARG A 402 -22.59 -13.75 -5.86
C ARG A 402 -23.57 -12.75 -6.49
N LEU A 403 -24.78 -12.65 -5.94
CA LEU A 403 -25.79 -11.72 -6.43
C LEU A 403 -25.36 -10.26 -6.33
N ALA A 404 -24.71 -9.88 -5.21
CA ALA A 404 -24.20 -8.53 -5.02
C ALA A 404 -23.07 -8.21 -6.01
N VAL A 405 -22.14 -9.16 -6.23
CA VAL A 405 -21.04 -9.03 -7.20
C VAL A 405 -21.60 -8.87 -8.61
N PHE A 406 -22.48 -9.77 -9.03
CA PHE A 406 -23.09 -9.72 -10.37
C PHE A 406 -23.82 -8.37 -10.60
N SER A 407 -24.57 -7.90 -9.62
CA SER A 407 -25.29 -6.61 -9.72
C SER A 407 -24.36 -5.40 -9.84
N CYS A 408 -23.15 -5.47 -9.27
CA CYS A 408 -22.18 -4.35 -9.31
C CYS A 408 -21.25 -4.39 -10.53
N THR A 409 -20.95 -5.60 -11.03
CA THR A 409 -19.88 -5.79 -12.03
C THR A 409 -20.33 -6.48 -13.31
N GLY A 410 -21.48 -7.16 -13.30
CA GLY A 410 -21.91 -8.05 -14.37
C GLY A 410 -21.14 -9.37 -14.45
N CYS A 411 -20.18 -9.61 -13.56
CA CYS A 411 -19.30 -10.79 -13.58
C CYS A 411 -19.80 -11.88 -12.63
N GLU A 412 -19.61 -13.13 -13.00
CA GLU A 412 -19.84 -14.29 -12.13
C GLU A 412 -18.60 -14.58 -11.26
N LEU A 413 -18.83 -15.30 -10.15
CA LEU A 413 -17.76 -15.73 -9.27
C LEU A 413 -17.01 -16.93 -9.88
N SER A 414 -15.68 -16.85 -9.96
CA SER A 414 -14.83 -18.00 -10.29
C SER A 414 -14.71 -18.97 -9.11
N GLU A 415 -14.19 -20.16 -9.35
CA GLU A 415 -13.89 -21.15 -8.32
C GLU A 415 -12.95 -20.60 -7.22
N THR A 416 -11.99 -19.79 -7.60
CA THR A 416 -11.07 -19.10 -6.66
C THR A 416 -11.82 -18.17 -5.71
N HIS A 417 -12.81 -17.42 -6.22
CA HIS A 417 -13.64 -16.53 -5.41
C HIS A 417 -14.49 -17.31 -4.42
N ILE A 418 -15.17 -18.37 -4.89
CA ILE A 418 -16.02 -19.25 -4.07
C ILE A 418 -15.19 -19.90 -2.96
N THR A 419 -14.01 -20.42 -3.31
CA THR A 419 -13.10 -21.02 -2.33
C THR A 419 -12.63 -19.98 -1.30
N GLY A 420 -12.29 -18.75 -1.75
CA GLY A 420 -11.89 -17.67 -0.85
C GLY A 420 -13.01 -17.24 0.12
N ILE A 421 -14.26 -17.22 -0.33
CA ILE A 421 -15.43 -16.96 0.52
C ILE A 421 -15.59 -18.08 1.56
N ASN A 422 -15.51 -19.35 1.13
CA ASN A 422 -15.62 -20.50 2.02
C ASN A 422 -14.48 -20.52 3.05
N ASP A 423 -13.24 -20.21 2.65
CA ASP A 423 -12.12 -20.07 3.57
C ASP A 423 -12.38 -18.95 4.62
N ALA A 424 -12.95 -17.82 4.20
CA ALA A 424 -13.33 -16.74 5.12
C ALA A 424 -14.45 -17.13 6.10
N LEU A 425 -15.26 -18.12 5.78
CA LEU A 425 -16.32 -18.65 6.66
C LEU A 425 -15.79 -19.71 7.61
N THR A 426 -14.95 -20.63 7.13
CA THR A 426 -14.59 -21.88 7.81
C THR A 426 -13.21 -21.85 8.47
N VAL A 427 -12.26 -21.05 7.94
CA VAL A 427 -10.89 -20.97 8.46
C VAL A 427 -10.75 -19.75 9.38
N PRO A 428 -10.61 -19.93 10.71
CA PRO A 428 -10.59 -18.81 11.65
C PRO A 428 -9.55 -17.74 11.33
N ARG A 429 -8.35 -18.14 10.87
CA ARG A 429 -7.30 -17.18 10.49
C ARG A 429 -7.65 -16.32 9.30
N VAL A 430 -8.34 -16.88 8.29
CA VAL A 430 -8.81 -16.14 7.12
C VAL A 430 -9.95 -15.21 7.51
N LYS A 431 -10.92 -15.71 8.30
CA LYS A 431 -12.03 -14.91 8.86
C LYS A 431 -11.52 -13.71 9.64
N ASN A 432 -10.44 -13.87 10.38
CA ASN A 432 -9.81 -12.81 11.16
C ASN A 432 -9.37 -11.61 10.32
N ASN A 433 -9.02 -11.76 9.04
CA ASN A 433 -8.69 -10.65 8.16
C ASN A 433 -9.84 -9.65 8.00
N TYR A 434 -11.08 -10.11 8.17
CA TYR A 434 -12.31 -9.33 7.94
C TYR A 434 -12.96 -8.82 9.24
N LEU A 435 -12.59 -9.41 10.38
CA LEU A 435 -13.11 -8.99 11.69
C LEU A 435 -12.34 -7.77 12.20
N HIS A 436 -13.02 -6.95 12.98
CA HIS A 436 -12.34 -5.85 13.70
C HIS A 436 -11.38 -6.43 14.75
N VAL A 437 -10.16 -5.88 14.82
CA VAL A 437 -9.18 -6.27 15.84
C VAL A 437 -9.72 -5.94 17.23
N ARG A 438 -9.62 -6.88 18.17
CA ARG A 438 -10.05 -6.69 19.55
C ARG A 438 -8.97 -5.98 20.36
N ASP A 439 -9.38 -5.35 21.45
CA ASP A 439 -8.48 -4.60 22.33
C ASP A 439 -7.45 -5.49 23.06
N ASP A 440 -7.76 -6.79 23.21
CA ASP A 440 -6.91 -7.80 23.84
C ASP A 440 -5.96 -8.54 22.89
N GLU A 441 -6.03 -8.28 21.57
CA GLU A 441 -5.22 -8.95 20.55
C GLU A 441 -3.95 -8.14 20.20
N VAL A 442 -2.77 -8.76 20.28
CA VAL A 442 -1.57 -8.22 19.63
C VAL A 442 -1.65 -8.47 18.12
N GLN A 443 -1.05 -7.60 17.32
CA GLN A 443 -1.13 -7.70 15.87
C GLN A 443 0.14 -8.29 15.27
N ILE A 444 0.03 -9.36 14.48
CA ILE A 444 1.16 -10.04 13.82
C ILE A 444 1.02 -9.82 12.30
N MET A 445 2.04 -9.24 11.67
CA MET A 445 2.03 -8.99 10.24
C MET A 445 3.44 -8.90 9.66
N THR A 446 3.53 -8.98 8.33
CA THR A 446 4.80 -8.72 7.67
C THR A 446 5.15 -7.23 7.69
N LEU A 447 6.45 -6.92 7.63
CA LEU A 447 6.96 -5.56 7.51
C LEU A 447 6.30 -4.78 6.35
N HIS A 448 6.05 -5.43 5.21
CA HIS A 448 5.37 -4.81 4.08
C HIS A 448 3.92 -4.39 4.41
N LYS A 449 3.18 -5.26 5.12
CA LYS A 449 1.80 -4.96 5.52
C LYS A 449 1.70 -3.88 6.60
N SER A 450 2.78 -3.64 7.34
CA SER A 450 2.82 -2.59 8.36
C SER A 450 2.98 -1.18 7.78
N LYS A 451 3.32 -1.05 6.48
CA LYS A 451 3.44 0.27 5.83
C LYS A 451 2.12 1.03 5.92
N GLY A 452 2.18 2.29 6.33
CA GLY A 452 0.99 3.13 6.56
C GLY A 452 0.31 2.92 7.92
N LEU A 453 0.67 1.88 8.70
CA LEU A 453 0.13 1.64 10.04
C LEU A 453 1.03 2.26 11.12
N GLU A 454 0.50 2.35 12.35
CA GLU A 454 1.19 2.91 13.52
C GLU A 454 0.81 2.13 14.78
N PHE A 455 1.79 1.90 15.66
CA PHE A 455 1.62 1.16 16.91
C PHE A 455 2.35 1.87 18.05
N ASP A 456 1.92 1.67 19.28
CA ASP A 456 2.64 2.20 20.44
C ASP A 456 3.98 1.50 20.59
N VAL A 457 4.00 0.17 20.48
CA VAL A 457 5.22 -0.65 20.54
C VAL A 457 5.29 -1.60 19.34
N VAL A 458 6.47 -1.70 18.77
CA VAL A 458 6.80 -2.66 17.72
C VAL A 458 7.82 -3.65 18.24
N ILE A 459 7.51 -4.94 18.11
CA ILE A 459 8.44 -6.06 18.28
C ILE A 459 8.85 -6.48 16.87
N HIS A 460 10.07 -6.12 16.48
CA HIS A 460 10.60 -6.36 15.14
C HIS A 460 11.46 -7.63 15.15
N LEU A 461 10.92 -8.70 14.58
CA LEU A 461 11.56 -10.00 14.45
C LEU A 461 12.35 -10.14 13.15
N ASP A 462 12.87 -11.34 12.91
CA ASP A 462 13.58 -11.76 11.70
C ASP A 462 14.86 -10.95 11.39
N LEU A 463 15.49 -10.37 12.42
CA LEU A 463 16.77 -9.69 12.30
C LEU A 463 17.92 -10.70 12.27
N TYR A 464 17.89 -11.57 11.23
CA TYR A 464 18.91 -12.59 11.00
C TYR A 464 19.72 -12.31 9.75
N ASP A 465 20.97 -12.73 9.78
CA ASP A 465 21.76 -12.92 8.57
C ASP A 465 21.03 -13.85 7.58
N TRP A 466 21.13 -13.60 6.27
CA TRP A 466 20.38 -14.25 5.19
C TRP A 466 18.88 -13.96 5.10
N VAL A 467 18.31 -13.19 6.02
CA VAL A 467 16.88 -12.84 6.04
C VAL A 467 16.68 -11.35 5.86
N LEU A 468 17.37 -10.55 6.66
CA LEU A 468 17.30 -9.09 6.61
C LEU A 468 18.68 -8.50 6.98
N PRO A 469 19.53 -8.22 5.99
CA PRO A 469 19.30 -8.31 4.55
C PRO A 469 19.36 -9.75 3.99
N ALA A 470 18.62 -9.97 2.88
CA ALA A 470 18.65 -11.22 2.16
C ALA A 470 19.97 -11.33 1.37
N ARG A 471 20.63 -12.47 1.48
CA ARG A 471 21.85 -12.77 0.71
C ARG A 471 21.52 -13.53 -0.58
N GLU A 472 22.35 -13.37 -1.58
CA GLU A 472 22.36 -14.20 -2.77
C GLU A 472 23.39 -15.32 -2.63
N TYR A 473 22.97 -16.54 -2.93
CA TYR A 473 23.89 -17.68 -2.99
C TYR A 473 24.46 -17.81 -4.41
N VAL A 474 25.75 -17.56 -4.57
CA VAL A 474 26.46 -17.80 -5.81
C VAL A 474 27.36 -19.02 -5.62
N LYS A 475 27.08 -20.10 -6.38
CA LYS A 475 27.84 -21.34 -6.29
C LYS A 475 29.31 -21.09 -6.66
N GLY A 476 30.23 -21.45 -5.76
CA GLY A 476 31.68 -21.27 -5.97
C GLY A 476 32.24 -19.90 -5.59
N SER A 477 31.43 -18.97 -5.09
CA SER A 477 31.87 -17.71 -4.47
C SER A 477 31.66 -17.73 -2.96
N TYR A 478 32.66 -17.20 -2.24
CA TYR A 478 32.58 -16.93 -0.81
C TYR A 478 32.22 -15.48 -0.51
N ASP A 479 32.01 -14.65 -1.55
CA ASP A 479 31.67 -13.25 -1.38
C ASP A 479 30.28 -13.09 -0.79
N VAL A 480 30.13 -12.10 0.08
CA VAL A 480 28.85 -11.73 0.67
C VAL A 480 28.13 -10.81 -0.30
N ILE A 481 27.21 -11.37 -1.09
CA ILE A 481 26.39 -10.64 -2.04
C ILE A 481 24.98 -10.52 -1.47
N PHE A 482 24.43 -9.29 -1.44
CA PHE A 482 23.09 -9.04 -0.94
C PHE A 482 22.11 -8.82 -2.08
N GLN A 483 20.94 -9.45 -1.95
CA GLN A 483 19.81 -9.13 -2.82
C GLN A 483 19.19 -7.80 -2.35
N ASN A 484 19.34 -6.74 -3.13
CA ASN A 484 18.70 -5.45 -2.85
C ASN A 484 18.91 -4.96 -1.41
N GLU A 485 20.16 -4.84 -0.95
CA GLU A 485 20.48 -4.42 0.43
C GLU A 485 19.75 -3.12 0.82
N GLN A 486 19.71 -2.14 -0.09
CA GLN A 486 19.04 -0.86 0.17
C GLN A 486 17.54 -1.04 0.44
N GLN A 487 16.87 -1.93 -0.29
CA GLN A 487 15.45 -2.24 -0.03
C GLN A 487 15.26 -2.93 1.33
N CYS A 488 16.16 -3.85 1.69
CA CYS A 488 16.12 -4.49 3.00
C CYS A 488 16.35 -3.48 4.12
N LEU A 489 17.24 -2.51 3.92
CA LEU A 489 17.49 -1.42 4.85
C LEU A 489 16.24 -0.52 5.00
N ASN A 490 15.61 -0.15 3.89
CA ASN A 490 14.35 0.60 3.88
C ASN A 490 13.24 -0.18 4.62
N LEU A 491 13.19 -1.49 4.44
CA LEU A 491 12.20 -2.33 5.11
C LEU A 491 12.41 -2.36 6.63
N HIS A 492 13.66 -2.44 7.08
CA HIS A 492 14.02 -2.31 8.50
C HIS A 492 13.65 -0.92 9.04
N TYR A 493 14.00 0.14 8.31
CA TYR A 493 13.63 1.52 8.62
C TYR A 493 12.10 1.69 8.74
N VAL A 494 11.33 1.15 7.79
CA VAL A 494 9.86 1.16 7.85
C VAL A 494 9.38 0.48 9.11
N GLY A 495 9.88 -0.72 9.43
CA GLY A 495 9.49 -1.47 10.63
C GLY A 495 9.71 -0.68 11.92
N VAL A 496 10.89 -0.10 12.09
CA VAL A 496 11.24 0.71 13.26
C VAL A 496 10.35 1.95 13.38
N THR A 497 10.11 2.65 12.28
CA THR A 497 9.32 3.90 12.25
C THR A 497 7.81 3.70 12.33
N ARG A 498 7.32 2.45 12.45
CA ARG A 498 5.92 2.16 12.82
C ARG A 498 5.65 2.40 14.29
N ALA A 499 6.67 2.42 15.15
CA ALA A 499 6.53 2.59 16.58
C ALA A 499 6.42 4.05 17.00
N ARG A 500 5.52 4.32 17.93
CA ARG A 500 5.38 5.64 18.58
C ARG A 500 6.21 5.75 19.83
N LYS A 501 6.21 4.72 20.70
CA LYS A 501 6.74 4.78 22.06
C LYS A 501 7.94 3.86 22.30
N GLY A 502 8.01 2.69 21.64
CA GLY A 502 9.11 1.76 21.86
C GLY A 502 9.29 0.73 20.75
N VAL A 503 10.53 0.27 20.59
CA VAL A 503 10.91 -0.78 19.63
C VAL A 503 11.71 -1.86 20.34
N ILE A 504 11.39 -3.12 20.06
CA ILE A 504 12.16 -4.27 20.50
C ILE A 504 12.65 -5.01 19.25
N LEU A 505 13.94 -4.96 19.01
CA LEU A 505 14.62 -5.65 17.92
C LEU A 505 14.97 -7.05 18.39
N MET A 506 14.54 -8.09 17.66
CA MET A 506 14.73 -9.46 18.15
C MET A 506 15.27 -10.41 17.09
N HIS A 507 16.11 -11.29 17.55
CA HIS A 507 16.50 -12.52 16.87
C HIS A 507 16.63 -13.69 17.87
N SER A 508 16.71 -14.91 17.38
CA SER A 508 16.95 -16.11 18.20
C SER A 508 18.16 -16.89 17.67
N THR A 509 18.70 -17.78 18.50
CA THR A 509 19.90 -18.56 18.15
C THR A 509 19.63 -19.64 17.10
N LYS A 510 18.36 -19.99 16.88
CA LYS A 510 17.90 -20.93 15.85
C LYS A 510 16.67 -20.36 15.14
N ARG A 511 16.45 -20.71 13.87
CA ARG A 511 15.30 -20.27 13.09
C ARG A 511 14.88 -21.30 12.05
N TYR A 512 13.62 -21.32 11.67
CA TYR A 512 13.16 -22.08 10.51
C TYR A 512 13.32 -21.28 9.23
N ASN A 513 13.82 -21.92 8.17
CA ASN A 513 13.87 -21.35 6.83
C ASN A 513 12.54 -21.58 6.08
N ALA A 514 12.44 -21.09 4.83
CA ALA A 514 11.24 -21.23 4.00
C ALA A 514 10.84 -22.70 3.73
N LYS A 515 11.77 -23.65 3.85
CA LYS A 515 11.53 -25.10 3.71
C LYS A 515 11.14 -25.76 5.05
N ARG A 516 10.93 -24.98 6.11
CA ARG A 516 10.70 -25.45 7.48
C ARG A 516 11.85 -26.27 8.06
N GLU A 517 13.09 -26.04 7.61
CA GLU A 517 14.29 -26.64 8.18
C GLU A 517 14.86 -25.72 9.27
N LEU A 518 15.29 -26.33 10.39
CA LEU A 518 15.92 -25.59 11.47
C LEU A 518 17.35 -25.20 11.10
N LYS A 519 17.67 -23.93 11.20
CA LYS A 519 18.99 -23.34 10.90
C LYS A 519 19.50 -22.53 12.09
N THR A 520 20.80 -22.26 12.13
CA THR A 520 21.38 -21.30 13.07
C THR A 520 20.85 -19.91 12.80
N GLY A 521 20.50 -19.18 13.86
CA GLY A 521 20.02 -17.81 13.83
C GLY A 521 21.12 -16.81 14.14
N ASN A 522 22.00 -16.54 13.17
CA ASN A 522 23.01 -15.48 13.33
C ASN A 522 22.35 -14.10 13.26
N PRO A 523 22.80 -13.13 14.10
CA PRO A 523 22.22 -11.79 14.10
C PRO A 523 22.44 -11.08 12.76
N SER A 524 21.48 -10.23 12.39
CA SER A 524 21.56 -9.37 11.22
C SER A 524 22.71 -8.38 11.33
N GLN A 525 23.41 -8.14 10.24
CA GLN A 525 24.41 -7.05 10.16
C GLN A 525 23.81 -5.66 10.36
N PHE A 526 22.50 -5.49 10.18
CA PHE A 526 21.82 -4.22 10.44
C PHE A 526 21.86 -3.82 11.92
N LEU A 527 22.02 -4.77 12.83
CA LEU A 527 22.18 -4.48 14.27
C LEU A 527 23.55 -3.89 14.63
N THR A 528 24.55 -4.11 13.80
CA THR A 528 25.93 -3.68 14.02
C THR A 528 26.41 -2.61 13.03
N ARG A 529 25.47 -1.95 12.32
CA ARG A 529 25.83 -0.88 11.38
C ARG A 529 26.56 0.27 12.11
N PRO A 530 27.51 0.92 11.43
CA PRO A 530 28.15 2.12 11.96
C PRO A 530 27.12 3.17 12.41
N GLY A 531 27.38 3.84 13.51
CA GLY A 531 26.52 4.92 14.06
C GLY A 531 25.39 4.43 14.98
N LEU A 532 25.11 3.12 15.11
CA LEU A 532 24.04 2.60 15.97
C LEU A 532 24.48 2.31 17.40
N LYS A 533 25.80 2.28 17.67
CA LYS A 533 26.33 2.02 19.02
C LYS A 533 25.78 3.05 20.01
N GLY A 534 25.19 2.59 21.10
CA GLY A 534 24.62 3.43 22.15
C GLY A 534 23.19 3.94 21.87
N LEU A 535 22.56 3.58 20.74
CA LEU A 535 21.18 3.96 20.40
C LEU A 535 20.14 2.90 20.76
N PHE A 536 20.55 1.77 21.33
CA PHE A 536 19.67 0.76 21.89
C PHE A 536 20.27 0.13 23.15
N LYS A 537 19.41 -0.50 23.95
CA LYS A 537 19.79 -1.24 25.16
C LYS A 537 19.61 -2.75 24.94
N GLU A 538 20.53 -3.55 25.45
CA GLU A 538 20.38 -5.01 25.50
C GLU A 538 19.43 -5.42 26.64
N LEU A 539 18.55 -6.43 26.37
CA LEU A 539 17.59 -7.00 27.32
C LEU A 539 17.98 -8.42 27.73
#